data_01b5262cdd579e3a2662893feef7f6a3
#
_entry.id   01b5262cdd579e3a2662893feef7f6a3
#
_cell.length_a   1.000
_cell.length_b   1.000
_cell.length_c   1.000
_cell.angle_alpha   90.00
_cell.angle_beta   90.00
_cell.angle_gamma   90.00
#
_symmetry.space_group_name_H-M   'P 1'
#
loop_
_entity.id
_entity.type
_entity.pdbx_description
1 polymer ?
#
loop_
_entity_poly.entity_id
_entity_poly.type
_entity_poly.pdbx_seq_one_letter_code
_entity_poly.pdbx_strand_id
1 'polypeptide(L)'
;MKSKRQRLLTLLLALLLITFGGSLMAQTVPSGAAPGEEKKQEKGMVAYESFEGSSNSDGQVMDLNSTLGYNFNKYFGVDVGVPIYFVRAATTTSTSGQRSANGLGNFYTDLRLNLRNPLVNYTTTIIGSAPTGDTSKGLSNGRATVNWNNHFDRDIARLTPFLNIGVGNTVQDTRLFKRPFITLGKVASFELGTDIDIWKSLSFTASAYDLQPWGQQRVFSRVHHSGSASGGASPRGRVFENAGETVGSADLVRDHGFSAGLSFNPLPHTSVDAGYTRSVRFGLDTISFGVGFDLSPLFRHHGRP
;
A
#
# COMPACT_ATOMS: atom_id res chain seq x y z
N MET A 1 -11.78 -28.11 34.64
CA MET A 1 -11.45 -28.85 33.42
C MET A 1 -11.77 -27.97 32.20
N LYS A 2 -10.77 -27.46 31.49
CA LYS A 2 -11.00 -26.68 30.25
C LYS A 2 -11.45 -27.63 29.13
N SER A 3 -12.52 -27.30 28.41
CA SER A 3 -13.10 -28.14 27.37
C SER A 3 -12.09 -28.43 26.26
N LYS A 4 -12.22 -29.58 25.58
CA LYS A 4 -11.37 -29.95 24.40
C LYS A 4 -11.35 -28.86 23.34
N ARG A 5 -12.46 -28.11 23.14
CA ARG A 5 -12.58 -26.96 22.24
C ARG A 5 -11.67 -25.79 22.65
N GLN A 6 -11.60 -25.48 23.96
CA GLN A 6 -10.71 -24.42 24.44
C GLN A 6 -9.24 -24.78 24.27
N ARG A 7 -8.86 -26.06 24.46
CA ARG A 7 -7.49 -26.51 24.20
C ARG A 7 -7.14 -26.47 22.73
N LEU A 8 -8.08 -26.84 21.84
CA LEU A 8 -7.88 -26.77 20.40
C LEU A 8 -7.73 -25.30 19.94
N LEU A 9 -8.56 -24.41 20.46
CA LEU A 9 -8.49 -22.96 20.16
C LEU A 9 -7.18 -22.34 20.65
N THR A 10 -6.73 -22.73 21.85
CA THR A 10 -5.45 -22.27 22.41
C THR A 10 -4.26 -22.85 21.65
N LEU A 11 -4.34 -24.09 21.19
CA LEU A 11 -3.32 -24.71 20.34
C LEU A 11 -3.28 -24.07 18.93
N LEU A 12 -4.43 -23.79 18.34
CA LEU A 12 -4.53 -23.05 17.08
C LEU A 12 -4.00 -21.61 17.22
N LEU A 13 -4.34 -20.93 18.32
CA LEU A 13 -3.82 -19.60 18.61
C LEU A 13 -2.31 -19.61 18.90
N ALA A 14 -1.81 -20.63 19.62
CA ALA A 14 -0.39 -20.81 19.88
C ALA A 14 0.38 -21.22 18.61
N LEU A 15 -0.20 -22.05 17.76
CA LEU A 15 0.38 -22.39 16.46
C LEU A 15 0.42 -21.16 15.53
N LEU A 16 -0.64 -20.33 15.57
CA LEU A 16 -0.69 -19.03 14.89
C LEU A 16 0.40 -18.09 15.44
N LEU A 17 0.62 -18.06 16.76
CA LEU A 17 1.63 -17.22 17.41
C LEU A 17 3.08 -17.71 17.21
N ILE A 18 3.30 -19.00 17.01
CA ILE A 18 4.64 -19.56 16.76
C ILE A 18 5.05 -19.39 15.30
N THR A 19 4.09 -19.30 14.37
CA THR A 19 4.35 -18.95 12.98
C THR A 19 4.49 -17.42 12.75
N PHE A 20 4.17 -16.61 13.75
CA PHE A 20 4.30 -15.13 13.72
C PHE A 20 5.70 -14.59 14.09
N GLY A 21 6.72 -15.38 13.93
CA GLY A 21 8.11 -14.90 13.93
C GLY A 21 8.48 -14.26 12.59
N GLY A 22 8.02 -13.07 12.40
CA GLY A 22 8.47 -12.19 11.31
C GLY A 22 7.81 -12.42 9.98
N SER A 23 7.26 -11.37 9.48
CA SER A 23 7.15 -11.17 8.02
C SER A 23 6.28 -10.00 7.61
N LEU A 24 6.69 -9.33 6.58
CA LEU A 24 6.22 -8.02 6.23
C LEU A 24 6.02 -7.73 4.77
N MET A 25 5.04 -6.99 4.36
CA MET A 25 4.95 -6.40 3.06
C MET A 25 4.78 -4.90 3.04
N ALA A 26 5.56 -4.19 2.24
CA ALA A 26 5.16 -3.02 1.52
C ALA A 26 5.25 -3.27 0.03
N GLN A 27 4.16 -3.50 -0.60
CA GLN A 27 4.14 -3.24 -2.03
C GLN A 27 4.00 -1.75 -2.23
N THR A 28 5.05 -1.16 -2.72
CA THR A 28 5.10 0.25 -3.11
C THR A 28 5.15 0.38 -4.62
N VAL A 29 4.45 -0.49 -5.31
CA VAL A 29 4.24 -0.33 -6.75
C VAL A 29 2.77 -0.52 -6.98
N PRO A 30 2.10 0.37 -7.71
CA PRO A 30 0.88 -0.01 -8.39
C PRO A 30 1.29 -0.98 -9.51
N SER A 31 1.84 -2.12 -9.12
CA SER A 31 1.98 -3.25 -10.01
C SER A 31 0.64 -3.91 -10.01
N GLY A 32 -0.13 -3.71 -11.06
CA GLY A 32 -1.38 -4.43 -11.29
C GLY A 32 -1.17 -5.93 -11.54
N ALA A 33 -0.03 -6.46 -11.15
CA ALA A 33 0.22 -7.88 -11.10
C ALA A 33 -0.15 -8.40 -9.71
N ALA A 34 -1.15 -9.26 -9.65
CA ALA A 34 -1.48 -10.01 -8.46
C ALA A 34 -0.27 -10.83 -7.98
N PRO A 35 -0.03 -10.96 -6.65
CA PRO A 35 0.91 -11.92 -6.12
C PRO A 35 0.55 -13.33 -6.64
N GLY A 36 1.52 -14.08 -7.11
CA GLY A 36 1.32 -15.47 -7.51
C GLY A 36 1.33 -15.80 -9.01
N GLU A 37 1.24 -14.83 -9.92
CA GLU A 37 1.53 -15.09 -11.32
C GLU A 37 2.91 -14.53 -11.69
N GLU A 38 3.89 -15.41 -11.73
CA GLU A 38 5.19 -15.16 -12.37
C GLU A 38 5.05 -14.95 -13.88
N LYS A 39 4.40 -13.88 -14.30
CA LYS A 39 4.44 -13.51 -15.71
C LYS A 39 5.84 -12.95 -16.01
N LYS A 40 6.56 -13.66 -16.87
CA LYS A 40 7.76 -13.08 -17.51
C LYS A 40 7.35 -11.73 -18.07
N GLN A 41 8.04 -10.68 -17.62
CA GLN A 41 7.84 -9.34 -18.19
C GLN A 41 8.14 -9.41 -19.69
N GLU A 42 7.09 -9.40 -20.50
CA GLU A 42 7.22 -9.42 -21.95
C GLU A 42 7.35 -8.00 -22.46
N LYS A 43 8.13 -7.83 -23.52
CA LYS A 43 8.27 -6.54 -24.20
C LYS A 43 6.92 -6.08 -24.75
N GLY A 44 6.55 -4.83 -24.50
CA GLY A 44 5.31 -4.25 -25.06
C GLY A 44 4.61 -3.31 -24.10
N MET A 45 3.48 -2.80 -24.54
CA MET A 45 2.62 -1.96 -23.73
C MET A 45 1.98 -2.78 -22.61
N VAL A 46 1.85 -2.16 -21.46
CA VAL A 46 1.13 -2.68 -20.29
C VAL A 46 0.14 -1.63 -19.83
N ALA A 47 -1.01 -2.08 -19.39
CA ALA A 47 -2.03 -1.21 -18.84
C ALA A 47 -2.71 -1.92 -17.67
N TYR A 48 -2.88 -1.21 -16.58
CA TYR A 48 -3.49 -1.72 -15.36
C TYR A 48 -4.53 -0.75 -14.85
N GLU A 49 -5.60 -1.28 -14.35
CA GLU A 49 -6.64 -0.54 -13.66
C GLU A 49 -6.85 -1.20 -12.30
N SER A 50 -6.83 -0.41 -11.22
CA SER A 50 -7.12 -0.95 -9.89
C SER A 50 -8.05 -0.01 -9.13
N PHE A 51 -8.99 -0.61 -8.39
CA PHE A 51 -9.80 0.07 -7.40
C PHE A 51 -9.49 -0.50 -6.04
N GLU A 52 -8.94 0.32 -5.17
CA GLU A 52 -8.47 -0.10 -3.86
C GLU A 52 -9.05 0.81 -2.78
N GLY A 53 -9.15 0.32 -1.56
CA GLY A 53 -9.64 1.14 -0.46
C GLY A 53 -9.28 0.61 0.90
N SER A 54 -9.25 1.52 1.86
CA SER A 54 -9.03 1.25 3.26
C SER A 54 -10.08 1.93 4.11
N SER A 55 -10.56 1.24 5.14
CA SER A 55 -11.52 1.74 6.13
C SER A 55 -10.97 1.55 7.53
N ASN A 56 -11.01 2.60 8.34
CA ASN A 56 -10.54 2.61 9.72
C ASN A 56 -11.41 3.55 10.59
N SER A 57 -11.01 3.78 11.83
CA SER A 57 -11.73 4.66 12.76
C SER A 57 -11.84 6.11 12.32
N ASP A 58 -10.95 6.58 11.44
CA ASP A 58 -10.87 7.98 11.02
C ASP A 58 -11.63 8.23 9.72
N GLY A 59 -11.98 7.16 9.00
CA GLY A 59 -12.76 7.22 7.78
C GLY A 59 -12.38 6.19 6.74
N GLN A 60 -12.70 6.52 5.50
CA GLN A 60 -12.46 5.68 4.34
C GLN A 60 -11.63 6.44 3.31
N VAL A 61 -10.61 5.79 2.78
CA VAL A 61 -9.81 6.29 1.65
C VAL A 61 -9.86 5.23 0.57
N MET A 62 -10.40 5.58 -0.58
CA MET A 62 -10.48 4.72 -1.76
C MET A 62 -9.80 5.43 -2.93
N ASP A 63 -9.21 4.68 -3.83
CA ASP A 63 -8.65 5.20 -5.07
C ASP A 63 -8.94 4.27 -6.25
N LEU A 64 -9.20 4.89 -7.39
CA LEU A 64 -9.17 4.27 -8.70
C LEU A 64 -7.86 4.68 -9.36
N ASN A 65 -7.00 3.73 -9.64
CA ASN A 65 -5.67 3.98 -10.18
C ASN A 65 -5.53 3.40 -11.58
N SER A 66 -5.31 4.29 -12.54
CA SER A 66 -5.08 3.94 -13.94
C SER A 66 -3.60 4.08 -14.27
N THR A 67 -2.98 3.00 -14.71
CA THR A 67 -1.55 2.93 -15.05
C THR A 67 -1.36 2.46 -16.48
N LEU A 68 -0.54 3.17 -17.22
CA LEU A 68 -0.10 2.83 -18.57
C LEU A 68 1.42 2.77 -18.61
N GLY A 69 1.98 1.74 -19.21
CA GLY A 69 3.41 1.56 -19.24
C GLY A 69 3.94 0.89 -20.48
N TYR A 70 5.25 0.74 -20.54
CA TYR A 70 5.94 0.04 -21.58
C TYR A 70 7.13 -0.75 -21.04
N ASN A 71 7.14 -2.04 -21.28
CA ASN A 71 8.28 -2.91 -21.01
C ASN A 71 9.21 -2.92 -22.21
N PHE A 72 10.39 -2.34 -22.08
CA PHE A 72 11.41 -2.32 -23.16
C PHE A 72 12.00 -3.70 -23.38
N ASN A 73 12.15 -4.46 -22.31
CA ASN A 73 12.64 -5.83 -22.30
C ASN A 73 12.20 -6.54 -21.01
N LYS A 74 12.66 -7.77 -20.78
CA LYS A 74 12.36 -8.55 -19.57
C LYS A 74 12.90 -7.95 -18.25
N TYR A 75 13.74 -6.95 -18.33
CA TYR A 75 14.40 -6.34 -17.16
C TYR A 75 13.87 -4.94 -16.87
N PHE A 76 13.61 -4.14 -17.88
CA PHE A 76 13.35 -2.71 -17.73
C PHE A 76 11.98 -2.31 -18.27
N GLY A 77 11.24 -1.55 -17.45
CA GLY A 77 9.94 -0.98 -17.79
C GLY A 77 9.78 0.43 -17.21
N VAL A 78 8.87 1.18 -17.83
CA VAL A 78 8.44 2.52 -17.41
C VAL A 78 6.93 2.54 -17.37
N ASP A 79 6.38 3.05 -16.29
CA ASP A 79 4.94 3.20 -16.13
C ASP A 79 4.61 4.65 -15.76
N VAL A 80 3.42 5.09 -16.13
CA VAL A 80 2.85 6.38 -15.74
C VAL A 80 1.43 6.15 -15.26
N GLY A 81 0.99 6.91 -14.27
CA GLY A 81 -0.35 6.72 -13.77
C GLY A 81 -0.88 7.92 -12.99
N VAL A 82 -2.18 7.87 -12.73
CA VAL A 82 -2.89 8.87 -11.96
C VAL A 82 -3.98 8.20 -11.10
N PRO A 83 -3.98 8.41 -9.78
CA PRO A 83 -5.05 7.96 -8.92
C PRO A 83 -6.19 8.99 -8.85
N ILE A 84 -7.42 8.50 -8.80
CA ILE A 84 -8.61 9.29 -8.46
C ILE A 84 -9.06 8.86 -7.07
N TYR A 85 -9.02 9.78 -6.13
CA TYR A 85 -9.37 9.51 -4.74
C TYR A 85 -10.83 9.79 -4.42
N PHE A 86 -11.40 8.93 -3.54
CA PHE A 86 -12.71 9.09 -2.91
C PHE A 86 -12.50 8.94 -1.40
N VAL A 87 -12.55 10.07 -0.69
CA VAL A 87 -12.26 10.10 0.75
C VAL A 87 -13.51 10.51 1.52
N ARG A 88 -13.81 9.75 2.58
CA ARG A 88 -14.87 10.03 3.54
C ARG A 88 -14.31 10.01 4.95
N ALA A 89 -14.35 11.15 5.63
CA ALA A 89 -14.02 11.19 7.04
C ALA A 89 -15.10 10.46 7.88
N ALA A 90 -14.69 9.87 9.01
CA ALA A 90 -15.62 9.23 9.92
C ALA A 90 -16.57 10.28 10.52
N THR A 91 -17.86 9.90 10.72
CA THR A 91 -18.85 10.76 11.36
C THR A 91 -18.61 10.78 12.86
N THR A 92 -18.20 11.92 13.41
CA THR A 92 -18.26 12.12 14.86
C THR A 92 -19.61 12.75 15.22
N THR A 93 -20.22 12.27 16.31
CA THR A 93 -21.57 12.64 16.75
C THR A 93 -21.80 14.13 17.04
N SER A 94 -20.76 14.95 16.96
CA SER A 94 -20.81 16.39 17.30
C SER A 94 -20.64 17.34 16.13
N THR A 95 -20.47 16.88 14.89
CA THR A 95 -20.20 17.78 13.77
C THR A 95 -21.05 17.43 12.55
N SER A 96 -21.99 18.34 12.22
CA SER A 96 -22.90 18.26 11.07
C SER A 96 -22.25 18.55 9.70
N GLY A 97 -21.01 18.14 9.49
CA GLY A 97 -20.27 18.41 8.26
C GLY A 97 -19.34 17.29 7.85
N GLN A 98 -19.91 16.17 7.39
CA GLN A 98 -19.11 15.13 6.72
C GLN A 98 -18.53 15.70 5.44
N ARG A 99 -17.23 15.96 5.38
CA ARG A 99 -16.55 16.32 4.14
C ARG A 99 -16.08 15.06 3.42
N SER A 100 -16.58 14.84 2.23
CA SER A 100 -15.96 13.94 1.26
C SER A 100 -15.01 14.74 0.40
N ALA A 101 -13.77 14.26 0.27
CA ALA A 101 -12.77 14.84 -0.61
C ALA A 101 -12.58 13.90 -1.82
N ASN A 102 -13.18 14.26 -2.94
CA ASN A 102 -12.99 13.50 -4.18
C ASN A 102 -12.14 14.33 -5.14
N GLY A 103 -11.28 13.66 -5.91
CA GLY A 103 -10.49 14.33 -6.93
C GLY A 103 -9.27 13.55 -7.40
N LEU A 104 -8.57 14.13 -8.35
CA LEU A 104 -7.31 13.59 -8.85
C LEU A 104 -6.23 13.72 -7.78
N GLY A 105 -5.43 12.67 -7.64
CA GLY A 105 -4.19 12.70 -6.89
C GLY A 105 -3.01 13.20 -7.73
N ASN A 106 -1.81 12.91 -7.26
CA ASN A 106 -0.60 13.25 -7.98
C ASN A 106 -0.39 12.30 -9.17
N PHE A 107 -0.13 12.88 -10.34
CA PHE A 107 0.42 12.12 -11.47
C PHE A 107 1.78 11.54 -11.05
N TYR A 108 2.04 10.28 -11.37
CA TYR A 108 3.29 9.63 -11.07
C TYR A 108 3.89 8.93 -12.29
N THR A 109 5.19 8.72 -12.24
CA THR A 109 5.92 7.84 -13.14
C THR A 109 6.81 6.94 -12.34
N ASP A 110 6.95 5.71 -12.76
CA ASP A 110 7.91 4.78 -12.19
C ASP A 110 8.86 4.20 -13.26
N LEU A 111 10.08 3.96 -12.82
CA LEU A 111 11.14 3.28 -13.56
C LEU A 111 11.41 1.97 -12.83
N ARG A 112 11.18 0.85 -13.49
CA ARG A 112 11.32 -0.48 -12.90
C ARG A 112 12.44 -1.27 -13.54
N LEU A 113 13.28 -1.88 -12.70
CA LEU A 113 14.30 -2.85 -13.10
C LEU A 113 14.06 -4.16 -12.35
N ASN A 114 13.91 -5.27 -13.09
CA ASN A 114 13.71 -6.61 -12.55
C ASN A 114 14.90 -7.48 -12.89
N LEU A 115 15.52 -8.07 -11.90
CA LEU A 115 16.63 -9.01 -12.05
C LEU A 115 16.25 -10.33 -11.37
N ARG A 116 16.14 -11.39 -12.15
CA ARG A 116 15.80 -12.72 -11.65
C ARG A 116 17.01 -13.64 -11.74
N ASN A 117 17.29 -14.32 -10.66
CA ASN A 117 18.28 -15.37 -10.62
C ASN A 117 17.82 -16.51 -9.67
N PRO A 118 18.46 -17.71 -9.73
CA PRO A 118 18.04 -18.87 -8.92
C PRO A 118 18.17 -18.68 -7.40
N LEU A 119 18.89 -17.66 -6.93
CA LEU A 119 19.14 -17.44 -5.51
C LEU A 119 18.12 -16.46 -4.91
N VAL A 120 17.89 -15.34 -5.60
CA VAL A 120 16.98 -14.28 -5.15
C VAL A 120 16.51 -13.46 -6.35
N ASN A 121 15.24 -13.17 -6.42
CA ASN A 121 14.69 -12.18 -7.33
C ASN A 121 14.92 -10.78 -6.74
N TYR A 122 15.22 -9.82 -7.58
CA TYR A 122 15.41 -8.44 -7.17
C TYR A 122 14.67 -7.51 -8.12
N THR A 123 13.80 -6.68 -7.55
CA THR A 123 13.12 -5.61 -8.27
C THR A 123 13.47 -4.28 -7.62
N THR A 124 13.91 -3.32 -8.41
CA THR A 124 14.07 -1.94 -7.93
C THR A 124 13.20 -1.00 -8.74
N THR A 125 12.55 -0.06 -8.04
CA THR A 125 11.63 0.89 -8.64
C THR A 125 11.93 2.29 -8.11
N ILE A 126 12.04 3.26 -9.03
CA ILE A 126 12.11 4.68 -8.69
C ILE A 126 10.79 5.31 -9.10
N ILE A 127 10.04 5.82 -8.13
CA ILE A 127 8.73 6.46 -8.34
C ILE A 127 8.87 7.94 -8.12
N GLY A 128 8.59 8.73 -9.16
CA GLY A 128 8.50 10.18 -9.08
C GLY A 128 7.05 10.62 -9.19
N SER A 129 6.60 11.59 -8.39
CA SER A 129 5.27 12.19 -8.58
C SER A 129 5.30 13.70 -8.68
N ALA A 130 4.46 14.23 -9.56
CA ALA A 130 4.24 15.66 -9.73
C ALA A 130 3.04 16.11 -8.87
N PRO A 131 3.06 17.32 -8.28
CA PRO A 131 2.01 17.80 -7.37
C PRO A 131 0.78 18.30 -8.14
N THR A 132 0.10 17.41 -8.85
CA THR A 132 -1.08 17.73 -9.68
C THR A 132 -2.40 17.63 -8.92
N GLY A 133 -2.40 16.95 -7.77
CA GLY A 133 -3.59 16.81 -6.93
C GLY A 133 -3.89 18.04 -6.09
N ASP A 134 -5.09 18.06 -5.49
CA ASP A 134 -5.58 19.18 -4.67
C ASP A 134 -5.04 19.09 -3.24
N THR A 135 -4.16 20.03 -2.88
CA THR A 135 -3.57 20.10 -1.53
C THR A 135 -4.59 20.48 -0.46
N SER A 136 -5.60 21.28 -0.81
CA SER A 136 -6.63 21.70 0.15
C SER A 136 -7.53 20.54 0.60
N LYS A 137 -7.58 19.48 -0.20
CA LYS A 137 -8.30 18.25 0.07
C LYS A 137 -7.41 17.13 0.62
N GLY A 138 -6.11 17.37 0.84
CA GLY A 138 -5.17 16.33 1.25
C GLY A 138 -4.90 15.27 0.17
N LEU A 139 -5.15 15.57 -1.11
CA LEU A 139 -4.90 14.67 -2.24
C LEU A 139 -3.52 14.90 -2.86
N SER A 140 -2.83 15.94 -2.45
CA SER A 140 -1.45 16.27 -2.83
C SER A 140 -0.73 16.92 -1.63
N ASN A 141 0.58 16.75 -1.57
CA ASN A 141 1.45 17.47 -0.63
C ASN A 141 2.01 18.79 -1.23
N GLY A 142 1.56 19.17 -2.44
CA GLY A 142 1.96 20.40 -3.13
C GLY A 142 3.41 20.42 -3.63
N ARG A 143 4.12 19.33 -3.55
CA ARG A 143 5.52 19.21 -3.98
C ARG A 143 5.78 17.90 -4.71
N ALA A 144 6.81 17.91 -5.55
CA ALA A 144 7.28 16.68 -6.18
C ALA A 144 7.83 15.72 -5.13
N THR A 145 7.52 14.45 -5.30
CA THR A 145 8.04 13.39 -4.44
C THR A 145 8.84 12.37 -5.26
N VAL A 146 9.80 11.75 -4.58
CA VAL A 146 10.60 10.66 -5.14
C VAL A 146 10.76 9.59 -4.07
N ASN A 147 10.54 8.34 -4.47
CA ASN A 147 10.81 7.17 -3.65
C ASN A 147 11.61 6.16 -4.46
N TRP A 148 12.60 5.57 -3.84
CA TRP A 148 13.38 4.47 -4.37
C TRP A 148 13.13 3.24 -3.51
N ASN A 149 12.56 2.21 -4.11
CA ASN A 149 12.15 0.98 -3.44
C ASN A 149 12.91 -0.20 -4.02
N ASN A 150 13.29 -1.11 -3.15
CA ASN A 150 14.00 -2.34 -3.48
C ASN A 150 13.27 -3.52 -2.87
N HIS A 151 12.88 -4.45 -3.71
CA HIS A 151 12.17 -5.67 -3.34
C HIS A 151 13.05 -6.88 -3.64
N PHE A 152 13.19 -7.74 -2.66
CA PHE A 152 13.92 -9.00 -2.75
C PHE A 152 12.96 -10.12 -2.38
N ASP A 153 12.83 -11.13 -3.21
CA ASP A 153 11.99 -12.29 -2.93
C ASP A 153 12.64 -13.58 -3.40
N ARG A 154 12.12 -14.69 -2.91
CA ARG A 154 12.53 -16.02 -3.34
C ARG A 154 11.39 -17.01 -3.22
N ASP A 155 11.12 -17.72 -4.33
CA ASP A 155 10.13 -18.79 -4.32
C ASP A 155 10.71 -20.05 -3.69
N ILE A 156 10.06 -20.55 -2.64
CA ILE A 156 10.38 -21.79 -1.92
C ILE A 156 9.10 -22.62 -1.84
N ALA A 157 8.85 -23.43 -2.84
CA ALA A 157 7.63 -24.23 -2.99
C ALA A 157 6.36 -23.36 -2.99
N ARG A 158 5.61 -23.29 -1.89
CA ARG A 158 4.40 -22.49 -1.74
C ARG A 158 4.63 -21.22 -0.91
N LEU A 159 5.84 -20.97 -0.53
CA LEU A 159 6.23 -19.82 0.29
C LEU A 159 7.12 -18.90 -0.54
N THR A 160 6.82 -17.63 -0.56
CA THR A 160 7.67 -16.60 -1.16
C THR A 160 8.02 -15.56 -0.11
N PRO A 161 9.06 -15.83 0.72
CA PRO A 161 9.58 -14.81 1.62
C PRO A 161 10.13 -13.63 0.82
N PHE A 162 9.95 -12.43 1.36
CA PHE A 162 10.43 -11.20 0.71
C PHE A 162 10.88 -10.15 1.72
N LEU A 163 11.68 -9.21 1.22
CA LEU A 163 12.17 -8.04 1.94
C LEU A 163 12.00 -6.81 1.03
N ASN A 164 11.39 -5.75 1.57
CA ASN A 164 11.34 -4.45 0.93
C ASN A 164 12.18 -3.44 1.71
N ILE A 165 12.93 -2.62 0.99
CA ILE A 165 13.69 -1.50 1.55
C ILE A 165 13.45 -0.29 0.66
N GLY A 166 12.92 0.78 1.26
CA GLY A 166 12.62 2.02 0.54
C GLY A 166 13.27 3.23 1.18
N VAL A 167 13.57 4.23 0.36
CA VAL A 167 14.00 5.56 0.80
C VAL A 167 13.32 6.61 -0.08
N GLY A 168 12.75 7.63 0.54
CA GLY A 168 12.08 8.68 -0.20
C GLY A 168 11.84 9.96 0.60
N ASN A 169 11.05 10.84 0.02
CA ASN A 169 10.59 12.07 0.68
C ASN A 169 9.09 12.08 0.96
N THR A 170 8.44 10.93 0.90
CA THR A 170 7.04 10.72 1.29
C THR A 170 6.84 9.26 1.68
N VAL A 171 5.88 9.00 2.56
CA VAL A 171 5.40 7.63 2.81
C VAL A 171 4.38 7.27 1.74
N GLN A 172 4.61 6.16 1.07
CA GLN A 172 3.68 5.68 0.05
C GLN A 172 2.54 4.86 0.66
N ASP A 173 1.36 4.99 0.06
CA ASP A 173 0.26 4.06 0.34
C ASP A 173 0.62 2.68 -0.20
N THR A 174 0.14 1.66 0.48
CA THR A 174 0.27 0.27 0.02
C THR A 174 -1.11 -0.25 -0.41
N ARG A 175 -1.13 -1.40 -1.07
CA ARG A 175 -2.37 -2.08 -1.45
C ARG A 175 -3.24 -2.46 -0.24
N LEU A 176 -2.62 -2.82 0.87
CA LEU A 176 -3.31 -3.18 2.11
C LEU A 176 -3.47 -2.02 3.09
N PHE A 177 -2.96 -0.82 2.75
CA PHE A 177 -3.06 0.33 3.64
C PHE A 177 -3.04 1.66 2.88
N LYS A 178 -4.23 2.17 2.56
CA LYS A 178 -4.40 3.56 2.13
C LYS A 178 -4.51 4.43 3.37
N ARG A 179 -3.50 5.26 3.59
CA ARG A 179 -3.41 6.07 4.82
C ARG A 179 -4.41 7.21 4.81
N PRO A 180 -4.94 7.61 5.99
CA PRO A 180 -5.81 8.77 6.12
C PRO A 180 -5.07 10.12 5.96
N PHE A 181 -3.78 10.08 5.62
CA PHE A 181 -2.92 11.23 5.41
C PHE A 181 -1.85 10.94 4.36
N ILE A 182 -1.27 12.01 3.80
CA ILE A 182 -0.05 11.96 3.00
C ILE A 182 1.07 12.73 3.72
N THR A 183 2.31 12.47 3.35
CA THR A 183 3.47 13.04 4.03
C THR A 183 4.42 13.73 3.06
N LEU A 184 5.22 14.64 3.60
CA LEU A 184 6.39 15.20 2.94
C LEU A 184 7.53 15.32 3.95
N GLY A 185 8.60 14.60 3.71
CA GLY A 185 9.79 14.54 4.56
C GLY A 185 10.55 13.25 4.32
N LYS A 186 11.83 13.27 4.65
CA LYS A 186 12.69 12.10 4.41
C LYS A 186 12.27 10.91 5.24
N VAL A 187 12.18 9.74 4.63
CA VAL A 187 11.78 8.49 5.30
C VAL A 187 12.49 7.30 4.67
N ALA A 188 12.94 6.37 5.50
CA ALA A 188 13.26 5.01 5.10
C ALA A 188 12.09 4.09 5.53
N SER A 189 11.78 3.13 4.70
CA SER A 189 10.80 2.08 4.96
C SER A 189 11.46 0.72 4.88
N PHE A 190 11.14 -0.11 5.83
CA PHE A 190 11.60 -1.48 5.88
C PHE A 190 10.40 -2.39 5.97
N GLU A 191 10.50 -3.51 5.33
CA GLU A 191 9.43 -4.44 5.34
C GLU A 191 9.90 -5.84 4.95
N LEU A 192 9.50 -6.85 5.71
CA LEU A 192 9.91 -8.24 5.56
C LEU A 192 8.68 -9.14 5.54
N GLY A 193 8.48 -10.11 4.70
CA GLY A 193 7.26 -10.86 4.56
C GLY A 193 7.31 -12.22 3.93
N THR A 194 6.13 -12.79 3.81
CA THR A 194 5.91 -14.01 3.04
C THR A 194 4.53 -14.03 2.39
N ASP A 195 4.51 -14.41 1.15
CA ASP A 195 3.32 -14.87 0.46
C ASP A 195 3.23 -16.39 0.58
N ILE A 196 2.03 -16.90 0.76
CA ILE A 196 1.74 -18.33 0.91
C ILE A 196 0.68 -18.71 -0.11
N ASP A 197 1.03 -19.53 -1.08
CA ASP A 197 0.08 -20.06 -2.05
C ASP A 197 -0.78 -21.15 -1.40
N ILE A 198 -2.03 -20.83 -1.09
CA ILE A 198 -3.01 -21.78 -0.54
C ILE A 198 -3.52 -22.68 -1.69
N TRP A 199 -3.94 -22.06 -2.78
CA TRP A 199 -4.34 -22.70 -4.03
C TRP A 199 -3.79 -21.93 -5.22
N LYS A 200 -3.97 -22.45 -6.43
CA LYS A 200 -3.51 -21.79 -7.67
C LYS A 200 -4.05 -20.37 -7.88
N SER A 201 -5.20 -20.07 -7.28
CA SER A 201 -5.89 -18.77 -7.42
C SER A 201 -6.02 -18.02 -6.10
N LEU A 202 -5.51 -18.55 -4.99
CA LEU A 202 -5.63 -17.94 -3.67
C LEU A 202 -4.29 -17.94 -2.97
N SER A 203 -3.83 -16.79 -2.59
CA SER A 203 -2.65 -16.60 -1.76
C SER A 203 -2.97 -15.82 -0.48
N PHE A 204 -2.19 -16.05 0.55
CA PHE A 204 -2.22 -15.34 1.82
C PHE A 204 -0.89 -14.64 2.01
N THR A 205 -0.96 -13.38 2.36
CA THR A 205 0.21 -12.55 2.69
C THR A 205 0.20 -12.23 4.16
N ALA A 206 1.34 -12.30 4.80
CA ALA A 206 1.51 -11.82 6.16
C ALA A 206 2.75 -10.95 6.27
N SER A 207 2.64 -9.88 7.08
CA SER A 207 3.67 -8.85 7.09
C SER A 207 3.72 -7.97 8.35
N ALA A 208 4.89 -7.36 8.72
CA ALA A 208 5.12 -6.22 9.62
C ALA A 208 6.03 -5.18 8.97
N TYR A 209 5.89 -3.93 9.18
CA TYR A 209 6.67 -2.84 8.58
C TYR A 209 7.23 -1.89 9.64
N ASP A 210 8.25 -1.14 9.25
CA ASP A 210 8.82 -0.08 10.07
C ASP A 210 9.16 1.14 9.20
N LEU A 211 8.66 2.30 9.60
CA LEU A 211 8.93 3.59 8.97
C LEU A 211 9.87 4.40 9.85
N GLN A 212 11.03 4.73 9.34
CA GLN A 212 12.07 5.50 10.00
C GLN A 212 12.23 6.87 9.31
N PRO A 213 11.41 7.88 9.68
CA PRO A 213 11.58 9.24 9.19
C PRO A 213 12.72 9.95 9.89
N TRP A 214 13.30 10.97 9.22
CA TRP A 214 14.27 11.87 9.83
C TRP A 214 14.12 13.31 9.32
N GLY A 215 14.57 14.26 10.15
CA GLY A 215 14.41 15.66 9.86
C GLY A 215 12.97 16.17 10.07
N GLN A 216 12.67 17.30 9.48
CA GLN A 216 11.33 17.88 9.53
C GLN A 216 10.37 17.08 8.64
N GLN A 217 9.17 16.85 9.15
CA GLN A 217 8.08 16.17 8.48
C GLN A 217 6.88 17.08 8.35
N ARG A 218 6.13 16.92 7.26
CA ARG A 218 4.81 17.52 7.05
C ARG A 218 3.79 16.41 6.82
N VAL A 219 2.66 16.52 7.46
CA VAL A 219 1.53 15.58 7.34
C VAL A 219 0.33 16.36 6.83
N PHE A 220 -0.27 15.91 5.75
CA PHE A 220 -1.47 16.47 5.14
C PHE A 220 -2.61 15.48 5.31
N SER A 221 -3.63 15.89 6.04
CA SER A 221 -4.79 15.03 6.31
C SER A 221 -5.71 14.92 5.11
N ARG A 222 -6.15 13.71 4.82
CA ARG A 222 -7.27 13.43 3.89
C ARG A 222 -8.62 13.45 4.61
N VAL A 223 -8.63 13.23 5.94
CA VAL A 223 -9.83 12.93 6.75
C VAL A 223 -10.11 13.95 7.86
N HIS A 224 -9.43 15.10 7.88
CA HIS A 224 -9.63 16.07 8.96
C HIS A 224 -11.06 16.64 8.99
N HIS A 225 -11.56 16.89 10.19
CA HIS A 225 -12.88 17.47 10.40
C HIS A 225 -12.77 18.99 10.48
N SER A 226 -13.51 19.71 9.63
CA SER A 226 -13.62 21.17 9.72
C SER A 226 -14.39 21.57 10.96
N GLY A 227 -13.73 22.12 11.96
CA GLY A 227 -14.35 22.56 13.22
C GLY A 227 -13.46 22.39 14.44
N SER A 228 -12.42 21.61 14.39
CA SER A 228 -11.43 21.53 15.45
C SER A 228 -10.44 22.70 15.33
N ALA A 229 -10.80 23.85 15.85
CA ALA A 229 -9.99 25.08 15.82
C ALA A 229 -8.83 25.09 16.84
N SER A 230 -8.50 23.97 17.43
CA SER A 230 -7.37 23.89 18.36
C SER A 230 -6.38 22.82 17.90
N GLY A 231 -5.18 23.25 17.50
CA GLY A 231 -4.07 22.39 17.10
C GLY A 231 -3.49 21.52 18.22
N GLY A 232 -4.35 20.97 19.05
CA GLY A 232 -3.98 19.97 20.06
C GLY A 232 -3.91 18.57 19.42
N ALA A 233 -2.97 17.74 19.86
CA ALA A 233 -2.97 16.34 19.51
C ALA A 233 -4.31 15.70 19.95
N SER A 234 -4.86 14.80 19.13
CA SER A 234 -6.00 13.98 19.57
C SER A 234 -5.60 13.19 20.83
N PRO A 235 -6.55 12.72 21.64
CA PRO A 235 -6.26 11.86 22.80
C PRO A 235 -5.42 10.63 22.44
N ARG A 236 -5.35 10.27 21.15
CA ARG A 236 -4.56 9.16 20.59
C ARG A 236 -3.25 9.60 19.95
N GLY A 237 -2.89 10.91 20.00
CA GLY A 237 -1.67 11.44 19.41
C GLY A 237 -1.69 11.56 17.86
N ARG A 238 -2.85 11.41 17.21
CA ARG A 238 -3.01 11.44 15.76
C ARG A 238 -3.24 12.87 15.28
N VAL A 239 -2.18 13.51 14.81
CA VAL A 239 -2.24 14.93 14.38
C VAL A 239 -3.12 15.15 13.14
N PHE A 240 -3.25 14.15 12.28
CA PHE A 240 -4.06 14.24 11.06
C PHE A 240 -5.58 14.20 11.31
N GLU A 241 -6.04 13.90 12.51
CA GLU A 241 -7.46 13.99 12.86
C GLU A 241 -7.90 15.45 13.08
N ASN A 242 -6.99 16.32 13.54
CA ASN A 242 -7.32 17.65 14.06
C ASN A 242 -6.91 18.79 13.13
N ALA A 243 -6.00 18.58 12.20
CA ALA A 243 -5.49 19.64 11.34
C ALA A 243 -5.32 19.15 9.89
N GLY A 244 -5.58 20.03 8.93
CA GLY A 244 -5.36 19.76 7.50
C GLY A 244 -3.88 19.60 7.17
N GLU A 245 -3.01 20.41 7.81
CA GLU A 245 -1.55 20.31 7.70
C GLU A 245 -0.92 20.41 9.09
N THR A 246 0.06 19.55 9.34
CA THR A 246 0.88 19.60 10.56
C THR A 246 2.36 19.48 10.18
N VAL A 247 3.19 20.35 10.76
CA VAL A 247 4.64 20.33 10.57
C VAL A 247 5.31 20.03 11.90
N GLY A 248 6.29 19.12 11.91
CA GLY A 248 6.99 18.76 13.14
C GLY A 248 8.20 17.86 12.91
N SER A 249 8.63 17.20 13.98
CA SER A 249 9.75 16.28 13.96
C SER A 249 9.44 14.96 13.28
N ALA A 250 10.45 14.10 13.15
CA ALA A 250 10.33 12.74 12.63
C ALA A 250 9.23 11.91 13.31
N ASP A 251 8.96 12.17 14.59
CA ASP A 251 7.94 11.41 15.33
C ASP A 251 6.52 11.55 14.81
N LEU A 252 6.23 12.59 14.01
CA LEU A 252 4.91 12.73 13.36
C LEU A 252 4.58 11.61 12.38
N VAL A 253 5.61 11.00 11.76
CA VAL A 253 5.46 10.06 10.65
C VAL A 253 5.99 8.67 11.01
N ARG A 254 6.79 8.58 12.08
CA ARG A 254 7.29 7.28 12.55
C ARG A 254 6.13 6.34 12.80
N ASP A 255 6.20 5.15 12.25
CA ASP A 255 5.18 4.12 12.43
C ASP A 255 5.78 2.73 12.26
N HIS A 256 5.15 1.76 12.89
CA HIS A 256 5.44 0.36 12.71
C HIS A 256 4.15 -0.45 12.91
N GLY A 257 4.09 -1.58 12.29
CA GLY A 257 2.89 -2.38 12.35
C GLY A 257 3.00 -3.70 11.60
N PHE A 258 1.87 -4.31 11.37
CA PHE A 258 1.76 -5.56 10.63
C PHE A 258 0.52 -5.57 9.76
N SER A 259 0.58 -6.35 8.69
CA SER A 259 -0.52 -6.55 7.76
C SER A 259 -0.75 -8.04 7.52
N ALA A 260 -1.97 -8.40 7.20
CA ALA A 260 -2.34 -9.71 6.69
C ALA A 260 -3.35 -9.53 5.56
N GLY A 261 -3.23 -10.31 4.49
CA GLY A 261 -4.10 -10.19 3.34
C GLY A 261 -4.37 -11.51 2.64
N LEU A 262 -5.47 -11.54 1.94
CA LEU A 262 -5.84 -12.60 1.00
C LEU A 262 -5.93 -12.00 -0.39
N SER A 263 -5.35 -12.69 -1.35
CA SER A 263 -5.44 -12.34 -2.76
C SER A 263 -6.05 -13.50 -3.52
N PHE A 264 -7.09 -13.22 -4.27
CA PHE A 264 -7.83 -14.18 -5.08
C PHE A 264 -7.84 -13.76 -6.54
N ASN A 265 -7.43 -14.65 -7.42
CA ASN A 265 -7.39 -14.46 -8.87
C ASN A 265 -8.50 -15.30 -9.54
N PRO A 266 -9.77 -14.80 -9.58
CA PRO A 266 -10.91 -15.57 -10.08
C PRO A 266 -10.82 -15.87 -11.59
N LEU A 267 -10.22 -14.96 -12.32
CA LEU A 267 -10.05 -15.02 -13.78
C LEU A 267 -8.62 -14.63 -14.16
N PRO A 268 -8.12 -15.06 -15.32
CA PRO A 268 -6.88 -14.51 -15.86
C PRO A 268 -6.95 -12.97 -15.92
N HIS A 269 -5.89 -12.28 -15.49
CA HIS A 269 -5.81 -10.83 -15.54
C HIS A 269 -6.73 -10.06 -14.56
N THR A 270 -7.29 -10.75 -13.56
CA THR A 270 -8.14 -10.12 -12.54
C THR A 270 -7.68 -10.55 -11.16
N SER A 271 -7.56 -9.60 -10.23
CA SER A 271 -7.28 -9.87 -8.82
C SER A 271 -8.34 -9.25 -7.92
N VAL A 272 -8.64 -9.92 -6.83
CA VAL A 272 -9.49 -9.43 -5.74
C VAL A 272 -8.74 -9.62 -4.44
N ASP A 273 -8.65 -8.56 -3.66
CA ASP A 273 -7.86 -8.52 -2.45
C ASP A 273 -8.68 -8.07 -1.25
N ALA A 274 -8.38 -8.65 -0.11
CA ALA A 274 -8.90 -8.21 1.17
C ALA A 274 -7.78 -8.29 2.21
N GLY A 275 -7.70 -7.31 3.11
CA GLY A 275 -6.62 -7.27 4.07
C GLY A 275 -6.97 -6.55 5.35
N TYR A 276 -6.07 -6.70 6.31
CA TYR A 276 -6.07 -6.00 7.58
C TYR A 276 -4.67 -5.50 7.88
N THR A 277 -4.57 -4.25 8.29
CA THR A 277 -3.32 -3.63 8.73
C THR A 277 -3.51 -3.00 10.11
N ARG A 278 -2.58 -3.25 11.01
CA ARG A 278 -2.47 -2.59 12.30
C ARG A 278 -1.26 -1.67 12.31
N SER A 279 -1.50 -0.36 12.36
CA SER A 279 -0.49 0.61 12.77
C SER A 279 -0.44 0.64 14.30
N VAL A 280 0.66 0.17 14.86
CA VAL A 280 0.81 0.05 16.33
C VAL A 280 0.95 1.43 16.96
N ARG A 281 1.79 2.29 16.37
CA ARG A 281 2.03 3.64 16.90
C ARG A 281 0.79 4.51 16.87
N PHE A 282 0.05 4.50 15.77
CA PHE A 282 -1.18 5.29 15.68
C PHE A 282 -2.39 4.59 16.32
N GLY A 283 -2.23 3.33 16.76
CA GLY A 283 -3.35 2.54 17.29
C GLY A 283 -4.49 2.42 16.26
N LEU A 284 -4.14 2.27 14.97
CA LEU A 284 -5.10 2.31 13.87
C LEU A 284 -5.27 0.92 13.25
N ASP A 285 -6.47 0.38 13.38
CA ASP A 285 -6.90 -0.84 12.74
C ASP A 285 -7.55 -0.49 11.40
N THR A 286 -7.07 -1.07 10.33
CA THR A 286 -7.52 -0.77 8.98
C THR A 286 -7.91 -2.05 8.26
N ILE A 287 -9.11 -2.08 7.69
CA ILE A 287 -9.54 -3.12 6.75
C ILE A 287 -9.37 -2.55 5.35
N SER A 288 -8.81 -3.34 4.46
CA SER A 288 -8.58 -2.98 3.06
C SER A 288 -9.25 -3.95 2.11
N PHE A 289 -9.54 -3.46 0.92
CA PHE A 289 -10.01 -4.26 -0.20
C PHE A 289 -9.40 -3.71 -1.50
N GLY A 290 -9.35 -4.55 -2.52
CA GLY A 290 -8.88 -4.15 -3.84
C GLY A 290 -9.44 -5.04 -4.94
N VAL A 291 -9.60 -4.45 -6.12
CA VAL A 291 -9.87 -5.18 -7.36
C VAL A 291 -8.92 -4.64 -8.42
N GLY A 292 -8.20 -5.51 -9.10
CA GLY A 292 -7.25 -5.15 -10.14
C GLY A 292 -7.53 -5.84 -11.46
N PHE A 293 -7.25 -5.14 -12.56
CA PHE A 293 -7.39 -5.64 -13.92
C PHE A 293 -6.11 -5.38 -14.71
N ASP A 294 -5.53 -6.45 -15.28
CA ASP A 294 -4.44 -6.36 -16.25
C ASP A 294 -5.05 -6.26 -17.65
N LEU A 295 -5.04 -5.08 -18.22
CA LEU A 295 -5.54 -4.78 -19.56
C LEU A 295 -4.46 -4.92 -20.65
N SER A 296 -3.24 -5.29 -20.29
CA SER A 296 -2.09 -5.44 -21.20
C SER A 296 -2.37 -6.37 -22.39
N PRO A 297 -3.15 -7.47 -22.25
CA PRO A 297 -3.47 -8.34 -23.37
C PRO A 297 -4.22 -7.66 -24.50
N LEU A 298 -4.97 -6.58 -24.22
CA LEU A 298 -5.69 -5.82 -25.25
C LEU A 298 -4.75 -5.09 -26.22
N PHE A 299 -3.53 -4.81 -25.78
CA PHE A 299 -2.51 -4.09 -26.58
C PHE A 299 -1.51 -5.04 -27.23
N ARG A 300 -1.56 -6.33 -26.91
CA ARG A 300 -0.71 -7.33 -27.55
C ARG A 300 -1.33 -7.71 -28.91
N HIS A 301 -0.77 -7.18 -29.97
CA HIS A 301 -1.12 -7.69 -31.29
C HIS A 301 -0.82 -9.18 -31.32
N HIS A 302 -1.82 -9.98 -31.62
CA HIS A 302 -1.64 -11.34 -32.04
C HIS A 302 -0.86 -11.28 -33.36
N GLY A 303 0.46 -11.26 -33.29
CA GLY A 303 1.30 -11.53 -34.43
C GLY A 303 0.88 -12.90 -34.96
N ARG A 304 0.15 -12.94 -36.05
CA ARG A 304 -0.04 -14.19 -36.80
C ARG A 304 1.35 -14.71 -37.12
N PRO A 305 1.58 -16.01 -36.92
CA PRO A 305 2.81 -16.66 -37.35
C PRO A 305 3.04 -16.51 -38.85
#